data_1e076f93c63a4ab05da91a4b4958527c
#
_entry.id   1e076f93c63a4ab05da91a4b4958527c
#
_cell.length_a   1.000
_cell.length_b   1.000
_cell.length_c   1.000
_cell.angle_alpha   90.00
_cell.angle_beta   90.00
_cell.angle_gamma   90.00
#
_symmetry.space_group_name_H-M   'P 1'
#
loop_
_entity.id
_entity.type
_entity.pdbx_description
1 polymer ?
#
loop_
_entity_poly.entity_id
_entity_poly.type
_entity_poly.pdbx_seq_one_letter_code
_entity_poly.pdbx_strand_id
1 'polypeptide(L)'
;MNRWLRWVVPILAIGLLATAAFAQSGREGPPRNVILIGWDGAQRAHLQECLARGELPTIKALAEEGALVDIDVITGATDTKAGWTQILTGYHPEVTGVYSNSRYRDVPEGLSIFERLKKHFGPDFVCVAVIGKREHCGEIRAPFKKQLTEEEAQQFLEEQKRAQEKQRAAQKLKAAQAAGQAGAQVQAEKPKQAGQVVKQQAEKKQQAQPGAGRQILGRIVEEGGVKYLVFEGSPYYTMHKACDVWEYGLMEDEKVGSLAIQLIEKYKDRPFFFFVHFASVDHQGHRFGENSKEYNDALISNDAWTGKIIQKLKELGLYDKTLIYVTSDHGFDEDKTTHSYAPYVFLATNDPLVKRAGMRQDIAPTILDRFGIDLSKLEPPLDGEPLTKPATKPVLKAPETKPAPAAPQRQQERQRAAAKKREAATVAP
;
A
#
# COMPACT_ATOMS: atom_id res chain seq x y z
N MET A 1 64.76 10.00 18.76
CA MET A 1 63.51 9.46 19.33
C MET A 1 62.30 9.99 18.57
N ASN A 2 61.66 9.10 17.86
CA ASN A 2 60.28 9.11 17.35
C ASN A 2 59.73 10.26 16.50
N ARG A 3 60.00 10.17 15.18
CA ARG A 3 59.33 10.95 14.11
C ARG A 3 58.41 10.07 13.22
N TRP A 4 57.91 8.91 13.67
CA TRP A 4 57.19 7.93 12.84
C TRP A 4 55.70 7.83 13.11
N LEU A 5 55.06 8.70 13.88
CA LEU A 5 53.64 8.53 14.28
C LEU A 5 52.66 9.55 13.69
N ARG A 6 52.97 10.19 12.55
CA ARG A 6 52.09 11.24 11.97
C ARG A 6 51.47 10.96 10.63
N TRP A 7 51.64 9.77 10.07
CA TRP A 7 51.16 9.49 8.68
C TRP A 7 50.14 8.35 8.51
N VAL A 8 49.61 7.77 9.58
CA VAL A 8 48.67 6.61 9.47
C VAL A 8 47.20 7.01 9.52
N VAL A 9 46.84 8.23 9.96
CA VAL A 9 45.44 8.62 10.17
C VAL A 9 44.69 9.07 8.92
N PRO A 10 45.31 9.66 7.88
CA PRO A 10 44.53 10.11 6.71
C PRO A 10 44.16 9.00 5.72
N ILE A 11 44.80 7.83 5.71
CA ILE A 11 44.55 6.79 4.70
C ILE A 11 43.26 5.99 5.00
N LEU A 12 42.91 5.80 6.28
CA LEU A 12 41.68 5.08 6.66
C LEU A 12 40.40 5.92 6.44
N ALA A 13 40.50 7.24 6.58
CA ALA A 13 39.35 8.14 6.33
C ALA A 13 39.05 8.29 4.85
N ILE A 14 40.04 8.27 3.97
CA ILE A 14 39.91 8.34 2.52
C ILE A 14 39.31 7.03 1.97
N GLY A 15 39.69 5.88 2.53
CA GLY A 15 39.13 4.57 2.13
C GLY A 15 37.64 4.42 2.44
N LEU A 16 37.14 4.93 3.58
CA LEU A 16 35.73 4.88 3.97
C LEU A 16 34.87 5.86 3.16
N LEU A 17 35.38 7.03 2.80
CA LEU A 17 34.70 7.99 1.93
C LEU A 17 34.65 7.51 0.46
N ALA A 18 35.69 6.83 0.00
CA ALA A 18 35.72 6.26 -1.36
C ALA A 18 34.75 5.08 -1.52
N THR A 19 34.56 4.24 -0.48
CA THR A 19 33.59 3.13 -0.57
C THR A 19 32.15 3.61 -0.55
N ALA A 20 31.81 4.65 0.20
CA ALA A 20 30.48 5.27 0.18
C ALA A 20 30.19 5.97 -1.16
N ALA A 21 31.17 6.66 -1.75
CA ALA A 21 31.05 7.31 -3.07
C ALA A 21 30.94 6.29 -4.21
N PHE A 22 31.63 5.14 -4.13
CA PHE A 22 31.56 4.07 -5.12
C PHE A 22 30.20 3.34 -5.09
N ALA A 23 29.59 3.13 -3.93
CA ALA A 23 28.26 2.54 -3.81
C ALA A 23 27.18 3.46 -4.40
N GLN A 24 27.32 4.77 -4.26
CA GLN A 24 26.39 5.76 -4.82
C GLN A 24 26.49 5.86 -6.35
N SER A 25 27.68 5.81 -6.93
CA SER A 25 27.89 5.88 -8.40
C SER A 25 27.30 4.69 -9.17
N GLY A 26 27.19 3.53 -8.53
CA GLY A 26 26.64 2.32 -9.15
C GLY A 26 25.12 2.37 -9.40
N ARG A 27 24.37 3.23 -8.69
CA ARG A 27 22.91 3.35 -8.80
C ARG A 27 22.43 4.52 -9.67
N GLU A 28 23.34 5.34 -10.19
CA GLU A 28 23.00 6.42 -11.13
C GLU A 28 22.65 5.90 -12.53
N GLY A 29 23.22 4.78 -12.93
CA GLY A 29 22.91 4.10 -14.17
C GLY A 29 21.58 3.31 -14.14
N PRO A 30 21.16 2.72 -15.27
CA PRO A 30 19.99 1.84 -15.32
C PRO A 30 20.13 0.67 -14.36
N PRO A 31 19.14 0.39 -13.52
CA PRO A 31 19.19 -0.76 -12.60
C PRO A 31 19.03 -2.07 -13.37
N ARG A 32 19.60 -3.15 -12.84
CA ARG A 32 19.26 -4.48 -13.31
C ARG A 32 17.87 -4.90 -12.84
N ASN A 33 17.54 -4.53 -11.61
CA ASN A 33 16.32 -4.93 -10.91
C ASN A 33 15.64 -3.75 -10.26
N VAL A 34 14.31 -3.85 -10.12
CA VAL A 34 13.52 -2.94 -9.29
C VAL A 34 12.56 -3.74 -8.41
N ILE A 35 12.43 -3.33 -7.16
CA ILE A 35 11.38 -3.81 -6.25
C ILE A 35 10.54 -2.61 -5.81
N LEU A 36 9.25 -2.64 -6.14
CA LEU A 36 8.24 -1.73 -5.63
C LEU A 36 7.54 -2.40 -4.44
N ILE A 37 7.67 -1.83 -3.26
CA ILE A 37 7.06 -2.33 -2.02
C ILE A 37 5.91 -1.42 -1.64
N GLY A 38 4.72 -1.98 -1.54
CA GLY A 38 3.50 -1.31 -1.14
C GLY A 38 3.17 -1.54 0.33
N TRP A 39 3.00 -0.47 1.09
CA TRP A 39 2.46 -0.47 2.45
C TRP A 39 1.04 0.09 2.41
N ASP A 40 0.05 -0.79 2.18
CA ASP A 40 -1.34 -0.39 1.99
C ASP A 40 -1.87 0.40 3.19
N GLY A 41 -2.38 1.60 2.93
CA GLY A 41 -2.97 2.45 3.96
C GLY A 41 -1.97 3.16 4.88
N ALA A 42 -0.67 3.20 4.55
CA ALA A 42 0.34 3.84 5.40
C ALA A 42 0.35 5.37 5.23
N GLN A 43 -0.06 6.08 6.27
CA GLN A 43 -0.16 7.53 6.30
C GLN A 43 1.21 8.19 6.54
N ARG A 44 1.50 9.26 5.78
CA ARG A 44 2.76 10.03 5.88
C ARG A 44 3.05 10.52 7.29
N ALA A 45 2.07 11.09 7.99
CA ALA A 45 2.26 11.64 9.33
C ALA A 45 2.72 10.57 10.32
N HIS A 46 2.08 9.40 10.32
CA HIS A 46 2.47 8.28 11.18
C HIS A 46 3.84 7.70 10.84
N LEU A 47 4.16 7.60 9.54
CA LEU A 47 5.50 7.22 9.12
C LEU A 47 6.56 8.18 9.69
N GLN A 48 6.32 9.49 9.61
CA GLN A 48 7.23 10.50 10.15
C GLN A 48 7.36 10.41 11.67
N GLU A 49 6.27 10.15 12.39
CA GLU A 49 6.29 9.94 13.84
C GLU A 49 7.11 8.70 14.23
N CYS A 50 6.89 7.58 13.54
CA CYS A 50 7.65 6.36 13.77
C CYS A 50 9.14 6.54 13.45
N LEU A 51 9.49 7.28 12.38
CA LEU A 51 10.85 7.65 12.05
C LEU A 51 11.50 8.51 13.15
N ALA A 52 10.77 9.51 13.66
CA ALA A 52 11.25 10.37 14.75
C ALA A 52 11.53 9.58 16.04
N ARG A 53 10.81 8.49 16.29
CA ARG A 53 11.03 7.58 17.42
C ARG A 53 12.10 6.51 17.13
N GLY A 54 12.65 6.46 15.90
CA GLY A 54 13.65 5.46 15.50
C GLY A 54 13.09 4.06 15.28
N GLU A 55 11.80 3.92 15.06
CA GLU A 55 11.08 2.65 14.93
C GLU A 55 11.12 2.06 13.50
N LEU A 56 11.54 2.85 12.51
CA LEU A 56 11.60 2.44 11.09
C LEU A 56 13.05 2.55 10.54
N PRO A 57 13.99 1.72 11.04
CA PRO A 57 15.39 1.79 10.65
C PRO A 57 15.64 1.52 9.16
N THR A 58 14.80 0.69 8.52
CA THR A 58 14.93 0.36 7.09
C THR A 58 14.55 1.54 6.21
N ILE A 59 13.41 2.18 6.47
CA ILE A 59 12.99 3.39 5.75
C ILE A 59 13.99 4.51 5.94
N LYS A 60 14.52 4.67 7.16
CA LYS A 60 15.58 5.66 7.44
C LYS A 60 16.81 5.41 6.58
N ALA A 61 17.30 4.17 6.52
CA ALA A 61 18.46 3.81 5.69
C ALA A 61 18.23 4.07 4.20
N LEU A 62 17.05 3.69 3.65
CA LEU A 62 16.69 3.98 2.27
C LEU A 62 16.67 5.49 1.97
N ALA A 63 16.12 6.28 2.90
CA ALA A 63 16.07 7.74 2.78
C ALA A 63 17.46 8.39 2.78
N GLU A 64 18.38 7.85 3.59
CA GLU A 64 19.78 8.31 3.68
C GLU A 64 20.59 7.93 2.42
N GLU A 65 20.31 6.78 1.81
CA GLU A 65 20.97 6.33 0.57
C GLU A 65 20.42 7.02 -0.67
N GLY A 66 19.14 7.37 -0.70
CA GLY A 66 18.47 7.97 -1.85
C GLY A 66 17.58 9.14 -1.46
N ALA A 67 16.30 8.88 -1.17
CA ALA A 67 15.34 9.92 -0.82
C ALA A 67 14.15 9.40 -0.01
N LEU A 68 13.55 10.31 0.76
CA LEU A 68 12.17 10.22 1.27
C LEU A 68 11.43 11.46 0.80
N VAL A 69 10.43 11.30 -0.04
CA VAL A 69 9.68 12.41 -0.63
C VAL A 69 8.18 12.26 -0.40
N ASP A 70 7.51 13.40 -0.36
CA ASP A 70 6.06 13.47 -0.23
C ASP A 70 5.38 13.07 -1.54
N ILE A 71 4.37 12.21 -1.43
CA ILE A 71 3.48 11.83 -2.51
C ILE A 71 2.06 12.18 -2.12
N ASP A 72 1.34 12.89 -2.99
CA ASP A 72 -0.03 13.30 -2.74
C ASP A 72 -1.01 12.58 -3.67
N VAL A 73 -2.19 12.28 -3.15
CA VAL A 73 -3.30 11.73 -3.90
C VAL A 73 -4.18 12.88 -4.40
N ILE A 74 -4.16 13.14 -5.70
CA ILE A 74 -4.87 14.28 -6.31
C ILE A 74 -6.11 13.83 -7.08
N THR A 75 -6.04 12.68 -7.73
CA THR A 75 -7.13 12.13 -8.55
C THR A 75 -7.47 10.71 -8.11
N GLY A 76 -8.70 10.29 -8.38
CA GLY A 76 -9.21 9.03 -7.87
C GLY A 76 -9.49 9.06 -6.37
N ALA A 77 -10.12 8.01 -5.87
CA ALA A 77 -10.38 7.87 -4.45
C ALA A 77 -9.08 7.57 -3.67
N THR A 78 -9.09 7.90 -2.38
CA THR A 78 -8.07 7.45 -1.41
C THR A 78 -8.38 6.02 -0.98
N ASP A 79 -8.33 5.09 -1.94
CA ASP A 79 -8.62 3.67 -1.73
C ASP A 79 -7.73 2.75 -2.59
N THR A 80 -7.75 1.47 -2.30
CA THR A 80 -6.80 0.48 -2.77
C THR A 80 -6.80 0.32 -4.30
N LYS A 81 -7.99 0.14 -4.95
CA LYS A 81 -8.01 -0.07 -6.41
C LYS A 81 -7.53 1.15 -7.17
N ALA A 82 -8.02 2.34 -6.81
CA ALA A 82 -7.59 3.58 -7.47
C ALA A 82 -6.10 3.84 -7.22
N GLY A 83 -5.63 3.61 -5.99
CA GLY A 83 -4.25 3.85 -5.61
C GLY A 83 -3.25 3.00 -6.36
N TRP A 84 -3.36 1.68 -6.24
CA TRP A 84 -2.42 0.78 -6.90
C TRP A 84 -2.53 0.82 -8.42
N THR A 85 -3.72 1.09 -8.98
CA THR A 85 -3.83 1.28 -10.42
C THR A 85 -3.00 2.48 -10.89
N GLN A 86 -3.09 3.64 -10.24
CA GLN A 86 -2.29 4.81 -10.61
C GLN A 86 -0.78 4.56 -10.44
N ILE A 87 -0.37 3.93 -9.33
CA ILE A 87 1.02 3.60 -9.03
C ILE A 87 1.59 2.62 -10.07
N LEU A 88 0.81 1.61 -10.48
CA LEU A 88 1.27 0.58 -11.41
C LEU A 88 1.14 0.96 -12.90
N THR A 89 0.46 2.07 -13.22
CA THR A 89 0.24 2.47 -14.62
C THR A 89 0.77 3.85 -14.98
N GLY A 90 0.77 4.80 -14.04
CA GLY A 90 1.13 6.20 -14.29
C GLY A 90 0.01 7.04 -14.90
N TYR A 91 -1.25 6.53 -14.86
CA TYR A 91 -2.40 7.19 -15.46
C TYR A 91 -3.47 7.58 -14.45
N HIS A 92 -4.20 8.63 -14.79
CA HIS A 92 -5.44 9.02 -14.10
C HIS A 92 -6.60 8.03 -14.34
N PRO A 93 -7.65 8.09 -13.52
CA PRO A 93 -8.83 7.22 -13.66
C PRO A 93 -9.55 7.34 -15.01
N GLU A 94 -9.46 8.48 -15.69
CA GLU A 94 -10.05 8.75 -17.00
C GLU A 94 -9.50 7.79 -18.07
N VAL A 95 -8.21 7.45 -17.98
CA VAL A 95 -7.54 6.52 -18.90
C VAL A 95 -7.77 5.08 -18.47
N THR A 96 -7.59 4.77 -17.19
CA THR A 96 -7.65 3.40 -16.66
C THR A 96 -9.09 2.91 -16.46
N GLY A 97 -10.03 3.80 -16.16
CA GLY A 97 -11.40 3.49 -15.76
C GLY A 97 -11.52 3.04 -14.31
N VAL A 98 -10.47 3.21 -13.48
CA VAL A 98 -10.45 2.80 -12.07
C VAL A 98 -10.50 4.03 -11.17
N TYR A 99 -11.69 4.40 -10.74
CA TYR A 99 -11.96 5.60 -9.93
C TYR A 99 -11.95 5.31 -8.44
N SER A 100 -12.41 4.12 -8.03
CA SER A 100 -12.53 3.71 -6.64
C SER A 100 -12.69 2.20 -6.50
N ASN A 101 -12.70 1.70 -5.26
CA ASN A 101 -13.00 0.29 -4.95
C ASN A 101 -14.36 -0.18 -5.49
N SER A 102 -15.31 0.74 -5.69
CA SER A 102 -16.67 0.44 -6.18
C SER A 102 -16.91 0.82 -7.64
N ARG A 103 -16.13 1.75 -8.20
CA ARG A 103 -16.25 2.22 -9.59
C ARG A 103 -14.96 1.92 -10.36
N TYR A 104 -14.94 0.79 -11.05
CA TYR A 104 -13.75 0.31 -11.76
C TYR A 104 -14.14 -0.60 -12.93
N ARG A 105 -13.17 -0.84 -13.79
CA ARG A 105 -13.14 -1.85 -14.84
C ARG A 105 -11.76 -2.50 -14.91
N ASP A 106 -11.57 -3.50 -15.76
CA ASP A 106 -10.26 -4.01 -16.14
C ASP A 106 -9.43 -2.89 -16.80
N VAL A 107 -8.18 -2.73 -16.34
CA VAL A 107 -7.26 -1.75 -16.91
C VAL A 107 -6.95 -2.15 -18.36
N PRO A 108 -7.05 -1.22 -19.33
CA PRO A 108 -6.72 -1.53 -20.71
C PRO A 108 -5.32 -2.11 -20.87
N GLU A 109 -5.20 -3.06 -21.82
CA GLU A 109 -3.94 -3.77 -22.10
C GLU A 109 -2.81 -2.80 -22.47
N GLY A 110 -1.60 -3.11 -22.00
CA GLY A 110 -0.37 -2.36 -22.33
C GLY A 110 -0.11 -1.14 -21.47
N LEU A 111 -0.96 -0.83 -20.47
CA LEU A 111 -0.79 0.36 -19.64
C LEU A 111 0.06 0.13 -18.38
N SER A 112 0.20 -1.09 -17.91
CA SER A 112 0.92 -1.37 -16.66
C SER A 112 2.44 -1.41 -16.83
N ILE A 113 3.15 -1.16 -15.74
CA ILE A 113 4.61 -1.35 -15.65
C ILE A 113 4.99 -2.76 -16.12
N PHE A 114 4.27 -3.80 -15.69
CA PHE A 114 4.56 -5.20 -16.05
C PHE A 114 4.55 -5.43 -17.56
N GLU A 115 3.49 -4.99 -18.24
CA GLU A 115 3.32 -5.15 -19.68
C GLU A 115 4.39 -4.36 -20.46
N ARG A 116 4.70 -3.14 -20.02
CA ARG A 116 5.70 -2.27 -20.64
C ARG A 116 7.11 -2.84 -20.50
N LEU A 117 7.46 -3.38 -19.33
CA LEU A 117 8.74 -4.02 -19.09
C LEU A 117 8.88 -5.32 -19.92
N LYS A 118 7.84 -6.16 -19.95
CA LYS A 118 7.83 -7.36 -20.79
C LYS A 118 7.95 -7.02 -22.28
N LYS A 119 7.25 -5.99 -22.74
CA LYS A 119 7.35 -5.53 -24.14
C LYS A 119 8.74 -5.01 -24.48
N HIS A 120 9.41 -4.32 -23.55
CA HIS A 120 10.73 -3.71 -23.80
C HIS A 120 11.87 -4.70 -23.71
N PHE A 121 11.88 -5.55 -22.67
CA PHE A 121 12.99 -6.47 -22.39
C PHE A 121 12.77 -7.90 -22.88
N GLY A 122 11.55 -8.24 -23.29
CA GLY A 122 11.20 -9.59 -23.75
C GLY A 122 10.92 -10.58 -22.61
N PRO A 123 10.79 -11.89 -22.96
CA PRO A 123 10.34 -12.93 -22.04
C PRO A 123 11.34 -13.26 -20.91
N ASP A 124 12.61 -12.96 -21.11
CA ASP A 124 13.65 -13.23 -20.10
C ASP A 124 13.62 -12.25 -18.92
N PHE A 125 12.98 -11.11 -19.05
CA PHE A 125 12.73 -10.20 -17.94
C PHE A 125 11.62 -10.76 -17.04
N VAL A 126 11.87 -10.85 -15.74
CA VAL A 126 10.91 -11.43 -14.77
C VAL A 126 10.02 -10.36 -14.15
N CYS A 127 8.72 -10.58 -14.22
CA CYS A 127 7.71 -9.76 -13.54
C CYS A 127 7.01 -10.58 -12.46
N VAL A 128 7.02 -10.10 -11.22
CA VAL A 128 6.43 -10.79 -10.07
C VAL A 128 5.53 -9.86 -9.27
N ALA A 129 4.38 -10.35 -8.86
CA ALA A 129 3.52 -9.71 -7.87
C ALA A 129 3.27 -10.66 -6.69
N VAL A 130 3.55 -10.20 -5.46
CA VAL A 130 3.29 -10.89 -4.20
C VAL A 130 2.41 -9.98 -3.34
N ILE A 131 1.13 -10.34 -3.19
CA ILE A 131 0.10 -9.42 -2.74
C ILE A 131 -0.58 -9.94 -1.48
N GLY A 132 -0.57 -9.14 -0.40
CA GLY A 132 -1.24 -9.44 0.85
C GLY A 132 -2.76 -9.45 0.72
N LYS A 133 -3.36 -8.41 0.15
CA LYS A 133 -4.82 -8.33 -0.03
C LYS A 133 -5.33 -9.31 -1.09
N ARG A 134 -6.48 -9.93 -0.81
CA ARG A 134 -7.26 -10.64 -1.82
C ARG A 134 -8.12 -9.67 -2.61
N GLU A 135 -9.05 -9.04 -1.93
CA GLU A 135 -9.94 -8.04 -2.51
C GLU A 135 -9.20 -6.73 -2.72
N HIS A 136 -9.62 -5.96 -3.70
CA HIS A 136 -9.13 -4.62 -4.04
C HIS A 136 -7.72 -4.53 -4.64
N CYS A 137 -6.79 -5.45 -4.35
CA CYS A 137 -5.43 -5.41 -4.92
C CYS A 137 -5.04 -6.67 -5.72
N GLY A 138 -5.40 -7.87 -5.27
CA GLY A 138 -4.90 -9.13 -5.87
C GLY A 138 -5.85 -9.81 -6.83
N GLU A 139 -7.15 -9.57 -6.70
CA GLU A 139 -8.17 -10.31 -7.43
C GLU A 139 -8.09 -10.11 -8.95
N ILE A 140 -8.17 -11.22 -9.70
CA ILE A 140 -8.00 -11.28 -11.17
C ILE A 140 -9.22 -11.95 -11.84
N ARG A 141 -10.38 -11.32 -11.77
CA ARG A 141 -11.59 -11.83 -12.42
C ARG A 141 -11.74 -11.27 -13.84
N ALA A 142 -11.96 -12.18 -14.80
CA ALA A 142 -12.20 -11.80 -16.20
C ALA A 142 -13.47 -10.97 -16.36
N PRO A 143 -13.51 -10.03 -17.31
CA PRO A 143 -14.76 -9.39 -17.72
C PRO A 143 -15.69 -10.42 -18.36
N PHE A 144 -17.00 -10.22 -18.22
CA PHE A 144 -18.00 -11.06 -18.91
C PHE A 144 -19.26 -10.27 -19.26
N LYS A 145 -19.96 -10.75 -20.30
CA LYS A 145 -21.30 -10.30 -20.68
C LYS A 145 -22.16 -11.53 -20.90
N LYS A 146 -23.23 -11.69 -20.12
CA LYS A 146 -24.17 -12.82 -20.19
C LYS A 146 -25.56 -12.27 -20.45
N GLN A 147 -26.24 -12.78 -21.49
CA GLN A 147 -27.65 -12.50 -21.72
C GLN A 147 -28.48 -13.13 -20.60
N LEU A 148 -29.46 -12.40 -20.12
CA LEU A 148 -30.38 -12.83 -19.07
C LEU A 148 -31.81 -13.00 -19.61
N THR A 149 -32.52 -13.96 -19.06
CA THR A 149 -33.98 -13.96 -19.14
C THR A 149 -34.55 -12.90 -18.19
N GLU A 150 -35.83 -12.56 -18.35
CA GLU A 150 -36.50 -11.61 -17.45
C GLU A 150 -36.49 -12.10 -16.00
N GLU A 151 -36.69 -13.40 -15.80
CA GLU A 151 -36.65 -14.04 -14.47
C GLU A 151 -35.25 -13.97 -13.82
N GLU A 152 -34.20 -14.28 -14.60
CA GLU A 152 -32.80 -14.17 -14.12
C GLU A 152 -32.47 -12.73 -13.78
N ALA A 153 -32.94 -11.75 -14.56
CA ALA A 153 -32.68 -10.34 -14.27
C ALA A 153 -33.38 -9.89 -12.97
N GLN A 154 -34.62 -10.31 -12.74
CA GLN A 154 -35.34 -10.02 -11.50
C GLN A 154 -34.67 -10.67 -10.28
N GLN A 155 -34.31 -11.96 -10.39
CA GLN A 155 -33.58 -12.65 -9.32
C GLN A 155 -32.27 -11.94 -8.96
N PHE A 156 -31.49 -11.52 -9.95
CA PHE A 156 -30.25 -10.79 -9.73
C PHE A 156 -30.48 -9.47 -8.98
N LEU A 157 -31.49 -8.69 -9.36
CA LEU A 157 -31.83 -7.42 -8.69
C LEU A 157 -32.30 -7.64 -7.25
N GLU A 158 -33.07 -8.70 -6.98
CA GLU A 158 -33.47 -9.06 -5.63
C GLU A 158 -32.28 -9.49 -4.77
N GLU A 159 -31.37 -10.28 -5.31
CA GLU A 159 -30.14 -10.69 -4.62
C GLU A 159 -29.25 -9.47 -4.30
N GLN A 160 -29.09 -8.54 -5.25
CA GLN A 160 -28.37 -7.28 -5.00
C GLN A 160 -29.02 -6.48 -3.86
N LYS A 161 -30.33 -6.34 -3.87
CA LYS A 161 -31.05 -5.62 -2.81
C LYS A 161 -30.84 -6.27 -1.44
N ARG A 162 -30.97 -7.60 -1.35
CA ARG A 162 -30.72 -8.36 -0.13
C ARG A 162 -29.27 -8.22 0.35
N ALA A 163 -28.30 -8.22 -0.57
CA ALA A 163 -26.88 -8.03 -0.23
C ALA A 163 -26.61 -6.63 0.32
N GLN A 164 -27.19 -5.59 -0.29
CA GLN A 164 -27.10 -4.21 0.21
C GLN A 164 -27.74 -4.03 1.59
N GLU A 165 -28.90 -4.64 1.81
CA GLU A 165 -29.57 -4.62 3.12
C GLU A 165 -28.72 -5.29 4.21
N LYS A 166 -28.12 -6.46 3.89
CA LYS A 166 -27.21 -7.14 4.82
C LYS A 166 -25.95 -6.29 5.13
N GLN A 167 -25.37 -5.62 4.13
CA GLN A 167 -24.23 -4.73 4.34
C GLN A 167 -24.61 -3.53 5.23
N ARG A 168 -25.76 -2.89 4.97
CA ARG A 168 -26.27 -1.79 5.81
C ARG A 168 -26.53 -2.24 7.24
N ALA A 169 -27.11 -3.43 7.43
CA ALA A 169 -27.35 -3.99 8.76
C ALA A 169 -26.04 -4.28 9.50
N ALA A 170 -25.05 -4.87 8.82
CA ALA A 170 -23.72 -5.13 9.38
C ALA A 170 -22.97 -3.84 9.75
N GLN A 171 -23.06 -2.79 8.91
CA GLN A 171 -22.51 -1.47 9.23
C GLN A 171 -23.18 -0.83 10.46
N LYS A 172 -24.51 -0.90 10.54
CA LYS A 172 -25.25 -0.41 11.71
C LYS A 172 -24.86 -1.16 12.99
N LEU A 173 -24.70 -2.49 12.90
CA LEU A 173 -24.27 -3.32 14.03
C LEU A 173 -22.86 -2.97 14.50
N LYS A 174 -21.91 -2.81 13.55
CA LYS A 174 -20.54 -2.35 13.85
C LYS A 174 -20.52 -0.96 14.49
N ALA A 175 -21.31 -0.03 13.98
CA ALA A 175 -21.44 1.31 14.55
C ALA A 175 -22.04 1.28 15.98
N ALA A 176 -23.05 0.44 16.23
CA ALA A 176 -23.64 0.25 17.55
C ALA A 176 -22.67 -0.42 18.53
N GLN A 177 -21.87 -1.39 18.08
CA GLN A 177 -20.84 -2.02 18.90
C GLN A 177 -19.72 -1.05 19.26
N ALA A 178 -19.27 -0.21 18.32
CA ALA A 178 -18.29 0.84 18.57
C ALA A 178 -18.82 1.89 19.56
N ALA A 179 -20.09 2.28 19.46
CA ALA A 179 -20.74 3.18 20.41
C ALA A 179 -20.93 2.54 21.80
N GLY A 180 -21.25 1.25 21.86
CA GLY A 180 -21.39 0.48 23.11
C GLY A 180 -20.05 0.25 23.84
N GLN A 181 -18.96 0.04 23.12
CA GLN A 181 -17.61 -0.08 23.70
C GLN A 181 -17.10 1.25 24.25
N ALA A 182 -17.44 2.37 23.63
CA ALA A 182 -17.15 3.70 24.18
C ALA A 182 -17.91 3.98 25.49
N GLY A 183 -19.08 3.36 25.71
CA GLY A 183 -19.86 3.45 26.94
C GLY A 183 -19.44 2.45 28.03
N ALA A 184 -18.91 1.28 27.67
CA ALA A 184 -18.57 0.20 28.60
C ALA A 184 -17.21 0.34 29.30
N GLN A 185 -16.34 1.24 28.86
CA GLN A 185 -15.07 1.54 29.56
C GLN A 185 -15.23 2.39 30.81
N VAL A 186 -16.46 2.76 31.20
CA VAL A 186 -16.74 3.59 32.39
C VAL A 186 -17.09 2.76 33.64
N GLN A 187 -17.32 1.43 33.54
CA GLN A 187 -17.65 0.61 34.72
C GLN A 187 -16.99 -0.77 34.63
N ALA A 188 -15.79 -0.91 35.15
CA ALA A 188 -15.29 -2.21 35.60
C ALA A 188 -14.29 -2.04 36.75
N GLU A 189 -14.84 -1.98 37.98
CA GLU A 189 -14.14 -2.45 39.16
C GLU A 189 -14.16 -4.00 39.20
N LYS A 190 -13.02 -4.57 39.65
CA LYS A 190 -12.70 -6.00 39.63
C LYS A 190 -13.73 -6.88 40.38
N PRO A 191 -13.92 -8.13 39.91
CA PRO A 191 -13.65 -9.28 40.77
C PRO A 191 -12.73 -10.33 40.15
N LYS A 192 -11.90 -10.89 41.01
CA LYS A 192 -11.04 -12.03 40.76
C LYS A 192 -11.88 -13.32 40.60
N GLN A 193 -11.36 -14.24 39.74
CA GLN A 193 -11.78 -15.63 39.53
C GLN A 193 -12.95 -15.86 38.54
N ALA A 194 -12.61 -15.95 37.24
CA ALA A 194 -13.33 -16.75 36.24
C ALA A 194 -12.50 -16.95 34.95
N GLY A 195 -11.21 -17.27 35.08
CA GLY A 195 -10.24 -17.21 33.98
C GLY A 195 -10.15 -18.45 33.06
N GLN A 196 -10.92 -19.52 33.25
CA GLN A 196 -10.73 -20.75 32.44
C GLN A 196 -11.87 -21.12 31.49
N VAL A 197 -13.09 -20.66 31.70
CA VAL A 197 -14.23 -21.03 30.82
C VAL A 197 -14.36 -20.13 29.60
N VAL A 198 -13.85 -18.88 29.66
CA VAL A 198 -13.95 -17.91 28.55
C VAL A 198 -12.95 -18.20 27.43
N LYS A 199 -11.79 -18.80 27.72
CA LYS A 199 -10.80 -19.16 26.67
C LYS A 199 -11.28 -20.24 25.69
N GLN A 200 -12.00 -21.26 26.18
CA GLN A 200 -12.50 -22.31 25.28
C GLN A 200 -13.69 -21.89 24.39
N GLN A 201 -14.43 -20.86 24.76
CA GLN A 201 -15.50 -20.32 23.88
C GLN A 201 -14.98 -19.32 22.85
N ALA A 202 -13.87 -18.64 23.11
CA ALA A 202 -13.22 -17.74 22.15
C ALA A 202 -12.53 -18.53 21.02
N GLU A 203 -11.88 -19.65 21.34
CA GLU A 203 -11.21 -20.49 20.32
C GLU A 203 -12.19 -21.22 19.39
N LYS A 204 -13.39 -21.59 19.86
CA LYS A 204 -14.45 -22.16 19.00
C LYS A 204 -15.15 -21.14 18.08
N LYS A 205 -15.10 -19.84 18.40
CA LYS A 205 -15.66 -18.79 17.52
C LYS A 205 -14.71 -18.34 16.41
N GLN A 206 -13.41 -18.66 16.47
CA GLN A 206 -12.45 -18.34 15.41
C GLN A 206 -12.49 -19.32 14.21
N GLN A 207 -13.17 -20.46 14.32
CA GLN A 207 -13.25 -21.46 13.25
C GLN A 207 -14.50 -21.38 12.36
N ALA A 208 -15.41 -20.44 12.61
CA ALA A 208 -16.56 -20.20 11.75
C ALA A 208 -16.58 -18.75 11.29
N GLN A 209 -15.73 -18.40 10.33
CA GLN A 209 -16.06 -17.27 9.47
C GLN A 209 -17.30 -17.67 8.67
N PRO A 210 -18.44 -16.93 8.80
CA PRO A 210 -19.55 -17.13 7.87
C PRO A 210 -19.00 -16.89 6.49
N GLY A 211 -19.17 -17.85 5.58
CA GLY A 211 -18.70 -17.77 4.22
C GLY A 211 -18.99 -16.38 3.65
N ALA A 212 -17.96 -15.75 3.10
CA ALA A 212 -18.08 -14.47 2.41
C ALA A 212 -19.28 -14.57 1.48
N GLY A 213 -20.33 -13.82 1.76
CA GLY A 213 -21.54 -13.82 0.96
C GLY A 213 -21.10 -13.61 -0.48
N ARG A 214 -21.59 -14.46 -1.39
CA ARG A 214 -21.22 -14.47 -2.81
C ARG A 214 -21.37 -13.03 -3.32
N GLN A 215 -20.24 -12.37 -3.58
CA GLN A 215 -20.25 -10.99 -4.05
C GLN A 215 -20.98 -10.99 -5.38
N ILE A 216 -22.09 -10.27 -5.44
CA ILE A 216 -22.89 -10.16 -6.68
C ILE A 216 -22.12 -9.21 -7.59
N LEU A 217 -21.51 -9.79 -8.63
CA LEU A 217 -20.66 -9.06 -9.57
C LEU A 217 -21.45 -8.65 -10.78
N GLY A 218 -21.21 -7.40 -11.22
CA GLY A 218 -21.76 -6.88 -12.46
C GLY A 218 -23.00 -6.01 -12.26
N ARG A 219 -23.51 -5.52 -13.38
CA ARG A 219 -24.71 -4.69 -13.49
C ARG A 219 -25.55 -5.18 -14.66
N ILE A 220 -26.86 -4.98 -14.57
CA ILE A 220 -27.74 -5.24 -15.72
C ILE A 220 -27.65 -4.05 -16.67
N VAL A 221 -27.46 -4.37 -17.95
CA VAL A 221 -27.51 -3.42 -19.07
C VAL A 221 -28.58 -3.91 -20.06
N GLU A 222 -29.40 -3.00 -20.56
CA GLU A 222 -30.38 -3.31 -21.57
C GLU A 222 -29.90 -2.76 -22.93
N GLU A 223 -29.84 -3.63 -23.93
CA GLU A 223 -29.45 -3.29 -25.30
C GLU A 223 -30.45 -3.92 -26.27
N GLY A 224 -31.13 -3.09 -27.07
CA GLY A 224 -32.13 -3.57 -28.05
C GLY A 224 -33.28 -4.38 -27.44
N GLY A 225 -33.70 -4.07 -26.21
CA GLY A 225 -34.75 -4.80 -25.51
C GLY A 225 -34.28 -6.11 -24.86
N VAL A 226 -32.97 -6.42 -24.90
CA VAL A 226 -32.39 -7.61 -24.31
C VAL A 226 -31.58 -7.21 -23.09
N LYS A 227 -31.77 -7.91 -21.96
CA LYS A 227 -31.01 -7.67 -20.71
C LYS A 227 -29.76 -8.50 -20.65
N TYR A 228 -28.64 -7.86 -20.27
CA TYR A 228 -27.34 -8.50 -20.09
C TYR A 228 -26.83 -8.23 -18.70
N LEU A 229 -26.25 -9.26 -18.07
CA LEU A 229 -25.38 -9.09 -16.91
C LEU A 229 -23.96 -8.80 -17.41
N VAL A 230 -23.44 -7.62 -17.09
CA VAL A 230 -22.10 -7.18 -17.50
C VAL A 230 -21.22 -6.96 -16.28
N PHE A 231 -20.06 -7.56 -16.28
CA PHE A 231 -18.98 -7.30 -15.35
C PHE A 231 -17.76 -6.86 -16.15
N GLU A 232 -17.21 -5.69 -15.81
CA GLU A 232 -16.14 -5.03 -16.57
C GLU A 232 -14.73 -5.59 -16.26
N GLY A 233 -14.63 -6.64 -15.43
CA GLY A 233 -13.37 -7.23 -14.99
C GLY A 233 -12.78 -6.59 -13.74
N SER A 234 -11.84 -7.29 -13.11
CA SER A 234 -11.01 -6.71 -12.03
C SER A 234 -9.94 -5.81 -12.62
N PRO A 235 -9.50 -4.73 -11.94
CA PRO A 235 -8.49 -3.80 -12.48
C PRO A 235 -7.21 -4.46 -12.98
N TYR A 236 -6.81 -5.53 -12.32
CA TYR A 236 -5.52 -6.19 -12.54
C TYR A 236 -5.59 -7.40 -13.49
N TYR A 237 -6.77 -7.71 -14.07
CA TYR A 237 -6.95 -8.91 -14.86
C TYR A 237 -6.07 -8.95 -16.11
N THR A 238 -5.94 -7.85 -16.82
CA THR A 238 -5.08 -7.81 -18.01
C THR A 238 -3.61 -7.76 -17.61
N MET A 239 -3.22 -6.90 -16.68
CA MET A 239 -1.82 -6.75 -16.30
C MET A 239 -1.21 -7.99 -15.65
N HIS A 240 -1.99 -8.85 -14.94
CA HIS A 240 -1.46 -10.07 -14.34
C HIS A 240 -0.90 -11.04 -15.38
N LYS A 241 -1.41 -11.02 -16.60
CA LYS A 241 -0.96 -11.90 -17.70
C LYS A 241 0.49 -11.63 -18.12
N ALA A 242 1.01 -10.44 -17.83
CA ALA A 242 2.40 -10.09 -18.06
C ALA A 242 3.33 -10.54 -16.92
N CYS A 243 2.80 -11.09 -15.82
CA CYS A 243 3.59 -11.54 -14.69
C CYS A 243 3.93 -13.04 -14.80
N ASP A 244 5.18 -13.38 -14.47
CA ASP A 244 5.62 -14.78 -14.31
C ASP A 244 5.05 -15.41 -13.04
N VAL A 245 4.76 -14.57 -12.03
CA VAL A 245 4.10 -14.95 -10.77
C VAL A 245 3.14 -13.85 -10.36
N TRP A 246 1.91 -14.24 -10.02
CA TRP A 246 0.91 -13.38 -9.43
C TRP A 246 0.24 -14.11 -8.27
N GLU A 247 0.79 -13.93 -7.06
CA GLU A 247 0.27 -14.53 -5.84
C GLU A 247 -0.44 -13.48 -4.99
N TYR A 248 -1.63 -13.80 -4.48
CA TYR A 248 -2.45 -12.82 -3.76
C TYR A 248 -3.28 -13.44 -2.63
N GLY A 249 -3.74 -12.58 -1.72
CA GLY A 249 -4.56 -12.98 -0.59
C GLY A 249 -3.77 -13.64 0.54
N LEU A 250 -2.47 -13.36 0.62
CA LEU A 250 -1.57 -13.92 1.62
C LEU A 250 -1.84 -13.37 3.02
N MET A 251 -2.38 -12.14 3.12
CA MET A 251 -2.83 -11.43 4.32
C MET A 251 -1.72 -11.07 5.30
N GLU A 252 -0.96 -12.05 5.78
CA GLU A 252 0.08 -11.88 6.80
C GLU A 252 1.39 -11.41 6.19
N ASP A 253 2.04 -10.41 6.81
CA ASP A 253 3.32 -9.85 6.35
C ASP A 253 4.41 -10.92 6.23
N GLU A 254 4.42 -11.90 7.15
CA GLU A 254 5.35 -13.02 7.12
C GLU A 254 5.21 -13.86 5.85
N LYS A 255 3.98 -14.13 5.42
CA LYS A 255 3.73 -14.91 4.19
C LYS A 255 4.14 -14.13 2.95
N VAL A 256 3.82 -12.83 2.92
CA VAL A 256 4.20 -11.93 1.82
C VAL A 256 5.72 -11.82 1.73
N GLY A 257 6.37 -11.45 2.83
CA GLY A 257 7.81 -11.24 2.86
C GLY A 257 8.62 -12.52 2.59
N SER A 258 8.20 -13.65 3.18
CA SER A 258 8.87 -14.94 2.97
C SER A 258 8.77 -15.42 1.51
N LEU A 259 7.59 -15.28 0.89
CA LEU A 259 7.42 -15.64 -0.52
C LEU A 259 8.21 -14.70 -1.43
N ALA A 260 8.23 -13.40 -1.17
CA ALA A 260 9.05 -12.45 -1.92
C ALA A 260 10.54 -12.82 -1.87
N ILE A 261 11.06 -13.15 -0.70
CA ILE A 261 12.45 -13.60 -0.49
C ILE A 261 12.74 -14.89 -1.28
N GLN A 262 11.87 -15.89 -1.23
CA GLN A 262 12.02 -17.13 -2.00
C GLN A 262 12.03 -16.89 -3.51
N LEU A 263 11.18 -16.00 -4.01
CA LEU A 263 11.11 -15.67 -5.44
C LEU A 263 12.31 -14.83 -5.89
N ILE A 264 12.83 -13.92 -5.06
CA ILE A 264 14.09 -13.21 -5.34
C ILE A 264 15.23 -14.20 -5.49
N GLU A 265 15.36 -15.18 -4.59
CA GLU A 265 16.38 -16.23 -4.68
C GLU A 265 16.21 -17.11 -5.92
N LYS A 266 14.96 -17.48 -6.26
CA LYS A 266 14.64 -18.25 -7.48
C LYS A 266 15.06 -17.52 -8.75
N TYR A 267 14.86 -16.20 -8.80
CA TYR A 267 15.10 -15.41 -10.01
C TYR A 267 16.38 -14.55 -9.97
N LYS A 268 17.28 -14.78 -9.02
CA LYS A 268 18.51 -14.00 -8.79
C LYS A 268 19.39 -13.80 -10.03
N ASP A 269 19.38 -14.75 -10.97
CA ASP A 269 20.23 -14.73 -12.17
C ASP A 269 19.59 -13.98 -13.35
N ARG A 270 18.30 -13.62 -13.25
CA ARG A 270 17.53 -12.88 -14.27
C ARG A 270 17.27 -11.44 -13.85
N PRO A 271 17.17 -10.48 -14.77
CA PRO A 271 16.67 -9.15 -14.45
C PRO A 271 15.18 -9.21 -14.09
N PHE A 272 14.74 -8.39 -13.11
CA PHE A 272 13.39 -8.47 -12.62
C PHE A 272 12.77 -7.14 -12.18
N PHE A 273 11.42 -7.10 -12.19
CA PHE A 273 10.57 -6.17 -11.47
C PHE A 273 9.65 -6.94 -10.53
N PHE A 274 9.69 -6.60 -9.24
CA PHE A 274 8.81 -7.14 -8.22
C PHE A 274 7.87 -6.07 -7.70
N PHE A 275 6.59 -6.40 -7.57
CA PHE A 275 5.63 -5.69 -6.76
C PHE A 275 5.32 -6.53 -5.52
N VAL A 276 5.69 -6.04 -4.35
CA VAL A 276 5.47 -6.70 -3.06
C VAL A 276 4.54 -5.82 -2.24
N HIS A 277 3.37 -6.35 -1.88
CA HIS A 277 2.32 -5.57 -1.25
C HIS A 277 1.97 -6.13 0.12
N PHE A 278 2.18 -5.33 1.18
CA PHE A 278 1.79 -5.61 2.56
C PHE A 278 0.44 -4.97 2.87
N ALA A 279 -0.45 -5.74 3.52
CA ALA A 279 -1.84 -5.35 3.78
C ALA A 279 -2.11 -4.97 5.24
N SER A 280 -1.15 -5.22 6.14
CA SER A 280 -1.38 -5.18 7.58
C SER A 280 -1.75 -3.80 8.10
N VAL A 281 -1.14 -2.74 7.60
CA VAL A 281 -1.39 -1.36 8.07
C VAL A 281 -2.84 -0.97 7.83
N ASP A 282 -3.36 -1.18 6.61
CA ASP A 282 -4.76 -0.91 6.28
C ASP A 282 -5.73 -1.75 7.12
N HIS A 283 -5.44 -3.05 7.29
CA HIS A 283 -6.28 -3.91 8.12
C HIS A 283 -6.34 -3.46 9.58
N GLN A 284 -5.22 -3.08 10.16
CA GLN A 284 -5.17 -2.60 11.54
C GLN A 284 -5.82 -1.23 11.66
N GLY A 285 -5.62 -0.34 10.69
CA GLY A 285 -6.29 0.96 10.61
C GLY A 285 -7.82 0.82 10.60
N HIS A 286 -8.37 -0.05 9.77
CA HIS A 286 -9.81 -0.33 9.72
C HIS A 286 -10.35 -0.95 11.00
N ARG A 287 -9.56 -1.76 11.69
CA ARG A 287 -10.01 -2.49 12.87
C ARG A 287 -9.90 -1.68 14.16
N PHE A 288 -8.81 -0.95 14.33
CA PHE A 288 -8.45 -0.31 15.61
C PHE A 288 -8.34 1.21 15.50
N GLY A 289 -8.27 1.75 14.31
CA GLY A 289 -8.10 3.18 14.04
C GLY A 289 -6.64 3.54 13.76
N GLU A 290 -6.49 4.64 13.10
CA GLU A 290 -5.22 5.17 12.60
C GLU A 290 -4.23 5.50 13.73
N ASN A 291 -4.71 5.98 14.89
CA ASN A 291 -3.85 6.30 16.04
C ASN A 291 -3.70 5.13 17.02
N SER A 292 -3.98 3.89 16.61
CA SER A 292 -3.86 2.72 17.46
C SER A 292 -2.42 2.22 17.55
N LYS A 293 -2.14 1.50 18.64
CA LYS A 293 -0.87 0.76 18.77
C LYS A 293 -0.71 -0.27 17.65
N GLU A 294 -1.80 -0.94 17.30
CA GLU A 294 -1.86 -1.99 16.28
C GLU A 294 -1.51 -1.44 14.89
N TYR A 295 -1.92 -0.22 14.57
CA TYR A 295 -1.54 0.46 13.33
C TYR A 295 -0.03 0.76 13.31
N ASN A 296 0.51 1.28 14.40
CA ASN A 296 1.96 1.51 14.52
C ASN A 296 2.77 0.21 14.47
N ASP A 297 2.33 -0.84 15.17
CA ASP A 297 2.99 -2.15 15.13
C ASP A 297 3.02 -2.73 13.71
N ALA A 298 1.97 -2.49 12.90
CA ALA A 298 1.94 -2.90 11.50
C ALA A 298 2.94 -2.12 10.63
N LEU A 299 3.12 -0.81 10.85
CA LEU A 299 4.19 -0.04 10.18
C LEU A 299 5.57 -0.58 10.50
N ILE A 300 5.83 -0.89 11.78
CA ILE A 300 7.09 -1.49 12.24
C ILE A 300 7.30 -2.88 11.63
N SER A 301 6.24 -3.70 11.53
CA SER A 301 6.29 -4.99 10.86
C SER A 301 6.65 -4.88 9.38
N ASN A 302 6.03 -3.94 8.67
CA ASN A 302 6.32 -3.69 7.24
C ASN A 302 7.77 -3.22 7.04
N ASP A 303 8.30 -2.35 7.93
CA ASP A 303 9.71 -1.94 7.91
C ASP A 303 10.65 -3.12 8.10
N ALA A 304 10.37 -3.97 9.09
CA ALA A 304 11.17 -5.15 9.39
C ALA A 304 11.19 -6.14 8.22
N TRP A 305 10.05 -6.40 7.55
CA TRP A 305 10.00 -7.27 6.38
C TRP A 305 10.66 -6.65 5.15
N THR A 306 10.53 -5.35 4.95
CA THR A 306 11.30 -4.60 3.94
C THR A 306 12.80 -4.77 4.18
N GLY A 307 13.25 -4.67 5.44
CA GLY A 307 14.64 -4.92 5.83
C GLY A 307 15.13 -6.33 5.53
N LYS A 308 14.31 -7.37 5.77
CA LYS A 308 14.66 -8.76 5.44
C LYS A 308 14.78 -8.99 3.93
N ILE A 309 13.94 -8.35 3.12
CA ILE A 309 14.03 -8.38 1.65
C ILE A 309 15.36 -7.74 1.21
N ILE A 310 15.70 -6.57 1.75
CA ILE A 310 16.97 -5.88 1.48
C ILE A 310 18.16 -6.73 1.89
N GLN A 311 18.10 -7.35 3.07
CA GLN A 311 19.15 -8.22 3.56
C GLN A 311 19.38 -9.40 2.60
N LYS A 312 18.30 -10.02 2.09
CA LYS A 312 18.41 -11.09 1.09
C LYS A 312 19.09 -10.61 -0.20
N LEU A 313 18.78 -9.41 -0.68
CA LEU A 313 19.44 -8.83 -1.85
C LEU A 313 20.94 -8.62 -1.60
N LYS A 314 21.33 -8.19 -0.39
CA LYS A 314 22.75 -8.05 0.02
C LYS A 314 23.46 -9.41 0.05
N GLU A 315 22.83 -10.41 0.64
CA GLU A 315 23.36 -11.80 0.68
C GLU A 315 23.60 -12.39 -0.73
N LEU A 316 22.74 -12.04 -1.68
CA LEU A 316 22.85 -12.49 -3.07
C LEU A 316 23.75 -11.59 -3.95
N GLY A 317 24.32 -10.51 -3.42
CA GLY A 317 25.12 -9.54 -4.18
C GLY A 317 24.31 -8.77 -5.23
N LEU A 318 23.00 -8.64 -5.01
CA LEU A 318 22.06 -7.96 -5.92
C LEU A 318 21.73 -6.53 -5.49
N TYR A 319 22.00 -6.15 -4.24
CA TYR A 319 21.53 -4.89 -3.67
C TYR A 319 21.98 -3.66 -4.46
N ASP A 320 23.24 -3.58 -4.85
CA ASP A 320 23.80 -2.44 -5.59
C ASP A 320 23.27 -2.34 -7.05
N LYS A 321 22.62 -3.38 -7.53
CA LYS A 321 22.01 -3.46 -8.88
C LYS A 321 20.49 -3.37 -8.82
N THR A 322 19.92 -3.11 -7.62
CA THR A 322 18.47 -3.11 -7.38
C THR A 322 18.04 -1.78 -6.81
N LEU A 323 17.11 -1.10 -7.49
CA LEU A 323 16.39 0.03 -6.91
C LEU A 323 15.18 -0.45 -6.14
N ILE A 324 14.96 0.14 -4.99
CA ILE A 324 13.87 -0.19 -4.07
C ILE A 324 13.04 1.07 -3.88
N TYR A 325 11.73 0.95 -4.11
CA TYR A 325 10.75 2.00 -3.89
C TYR A 325 9.71 1.49 -2.90
N VAL A 326 9.54 2.18 -1.79
CA VAL A 326 8.53 1.88 -0.77
C VAL A 326 7.52 3.01 -0.74
N THR A 327 6.24 2.69 -0.95
CA THR A 327 5.17 3.70 -1.02
C THR A 327 3.86 3.17 -0.47
N SER A 328 2.85 4.04 -0.40
CA SER A 328 1.48 3.68 -0.07
C SER A 328 0.50 4.19 -1.13
N ASP A 329 -0.63 3.50 -1.25
CA ASP A 329 -1.72 3.85 -2.17
C ASP A 329 -2.66 4.93 -1.61
N HIS A 330 -2.84 4.98 -0.30
CA HIS A 330 -3.57 6.01 0.46
C HIS A 330 -3.09 6.02 1.92
N GLY A 331 -3.48 7.04 2.68
CA GLY A 331 -3.31 7.11 4.13
C GLY A 331 -4.56 6.67 4.87
N PHE A 332 -4.75 7.22 6.07
CA PHE A 332 -5.97 7.10 6.89
C PHE A 332 -6.46 8.48 7.33
N ASP A 333 -7.78 8.61 7.54
CA ASP A 333 -8.38 9.81 8.13
C ASP A 333 -7.97 9.90 9.60
N GLU A 334 -7.52 11.06 10.04
CA GLU A 334 -7.07 11.29 11.41
C GLU A 334 -8.13 10.86 12.46
N ASP A 335 -7.69 10.09 13.45
CA ASP A 335 -8.52 9.54 14.54
C ASP A 335 -9.69 8.65 14.08
N LYS A 336 -9.64 8.09 12.85
CA LYS A 336 -10.73 7.27 12.31
C LYS A 336 -10.27 5.87 11.93
N THR A 337 -11.25 5.06 11.53
CA THR A 337 -11.08 3.73 10.94
C THR A 337 -11.37 3.75 9.44
N THR A 338 -11.34 4.92 8.81
CA THR A 338 -11.65 5.15 7.40
C THR A 338 -10.53 5.93 6.72
N HIS A 339 -10.56 5.98 5.40
CA HIS A 339 -9.58 6.70 4.58
C HIS A 339 -10.25 7.49 3.44
N SER A 340 -11.43 8.10 3.73
CA SER A 340 -12.20 8.83 2.71
C SER A 340 -11.51 10.10 2.23
N TYR A 341 -10.64 10.72 3.07
CA TYR A 341 -9.91 11.95 2.80
C TYR A 341 -8.45 11.85 3.27
N ALA A 342 -7.78 10.79 2.87
CA ALA A 342 -6.43 10.45 3.33
C ALA A 342 -5.38 10.53 2.21
N PRO A 343 -5.11 11.74 1.65
CA PRO A 343 -4.33 11.89 0.43
C PRO A 343 -2.82 11.92 0.65
N TYR A 344 -2.32 11.86 1.89
CA TYR A 344 -0.91 12.08 2.19
C TYR A 344 -0.18 10.77 2.37
N VAL A 345 0.61 10.40 1.37
CA VAL A 345 1.48 9.23 1.37
C VAL A 345 2.93 9.64 1.08
N PHE A 346 3.83 8.70 0.89
CA PHE A 346 5.26 8.92 0.78
C PHE A 346 5.86 8.04 -0.31
N LEU A 347 7.10 8.35 -0.68
CA LEU A 347 7.99 7.44 -1.39
C LEU A 347 9.36 7.45 -0.70
N ALA A 348 9.78 6.31 -0.16
CA ALA A 348 11.14 6.08 0.35
C ALA A 348 11.90 5.19 -0.64
N THR A 349 13.16 5.51 -0.92
CA THR A 349 13.92 4.79 -1.95
C THR A 349 15.42 4.91 -1.72
N ASN A 350 16.18 3.91 -2.20
CA ASN A 350 17.63 3.97 -2.35
C ASN A 350 18.07 4.57 -3.71
N ASP A 351 17.15 5.10 -4.51
CA ASP A 351 17.46 5.75 -5.79
C ASP A 351 17.96 7.18 -5.55
N PRO A 352 19.26 7.46 -5.81
CA PRO A 352 19.83 8.78 -5.57
C PRO A 352 19.35 9.85 -6.55
N LEU A 353 18.65 9.46 -7.62
CA LEU A 353 18.13 10.38 -8.63
C LEU A 353 16.73 10.91 -8.31
N VAL A 354 16.00 10.33 -7.36
CA VAL A 354 14.72 10.89 -6.89
C VAL A 354 14.99 12.19 -6.15
N LYS A 355 14.42 13.31 -6.61
CA LYS A 355 14.75 14.66 -6.13
C LYS A 355 13.54 15.52 -5.75
N ARG A 356 12.33 15.09 -6.07
CA ARG A 356 11.13 15.93 -5.87
C ARG A 356 9.96 15.16 -5.26
N ALA A 357 9.10 15.87 -4.58
CA ALA A 357 7.75 15.42 -4.26
C ALA A 357 6.91 15.24 -5.53
N GLY A 358 5.82 14.50 -5.45
CA GLY A 358 4.96 14.22 -6.58
C GLY A 358 3.60 13.65 -6.21
N MET A 359 3.04 12.92 -7.15
CA MET A 359 1.72 12.31 -7.08
C MET A 359 1.82 10.79 -7.32
N ARG A 360 0.79 10.01 -6.96
CA ARG A 360 0.80 8.54 -7.11
C ARG A 360 1.17 8.09 -8.52
N GLN A 361 0.62 8.76 -9.55
CA GLN A 361 0.89 8.44 -10.96
C GLN A 361 2.31 8.75 -11.41
N ASP A 362 3.13 9.46 -10.61
CA ASP A 362 4.53 9.75 -10.94
C ASP A 362 5.46 8.55 -10.69
N ILE A 363 5.00 7.53 -9.95
CA ILE A 363 5.81 6.38 -9.57
C ILE A 363 6.09 5.47 -10.77
N ALA A 364 5.07 5.13 -11.58
CA ALA A 364 5.28 4.32 -12.79
C ALA A 364 6.28 4.94 -13.77
N PRO A 365 6.13 6.22 -14.19
CA PRO A 365 7.11 6.85 -15.08
C PRO A 365 8.50 6.93 -14.45
N THR A 366 8.63 7.09 -13.14
CA THR A 366 9.92 7.05 -12.45
C THR A 366 10.61 5.70 -12.66
N ILE A 367 9.92 4.60 -12.40
CA ILE A 367 10.46 3.25 -12.56
C ILE A 367 10.80 2.95 -14.02
N LEU A 368 9.90 3.29 -14.96
CA LEU A 368 10.10 3.05 -16.40
C LEU A 368 11.29 3.85 -16.95
N ASP A 369 11.41 5.13 -16.57
CA ASP A 369 12.53 5.99 -16.95
C ASP A 369 13.87 5.46 -16.41
N ARG A 370 13.88 4.96 -15.17
CA ARG A 370 15.07 4.34 -14.57
C ARG A 370 15.52 3.08 -15.32
N PHE A 371 14.59 2.30 -15.87
CA PHE A 371 14.90 1.18 -16.75
C PHE A 371 15.34 1.61 -18.17
N GLY A 372 15.35 2.91 -18.47
CA GLY A 372 15.78 3.43 -19.78
C GLY A 372 14.68 3.40 -20.86
N ILE A 373 13.43 3.23 -20.47
CA ILE A 373 12.31 3.28 -21.41
C ILE A 373 12.06 4.73 -21.82
N ASP A 374 12.03 4.96 -23.15
CA ASP A 374 11.70 6.27 -23.72
C ASP A 374 10.20 6.57 -23.51
N LEU A 375 9.90 7.36 -22.47
CA LEU A 375 8.53 7.68 -22.09
C LEU A 375 7.77 8.48 -23.15
N SER A 376 8.49 9.20 -24.03
CA SER A 376 7.87 10.00 -25.10
C SER A 376 7.22 9.14 -26.20
N LYS A 377 7.59 7.86 -26.26
CA LYS A 377 7.04 6.88 -27.22
C LYS A 377 5.91 6.03 -26.65
N LEU A 378 5.52 6.27 -25.41
CA LEU A 378 4.44 5.53 -24.80
C LEU A 378 3.08 6.10 -25.22
N GLU A 379 2.21 5.19 -25.66
CA GLU A 379 0.82 5.51 -26.03
C GLU A 379 -0.17 4.78 -25.10
N PRO A 380 -1.18 5.49 -24.59
CA PRO A 380 -1.28 6.96 -24.58
C PRO A 380 -0.15 7.60 -23.77
N PRO A 381 0.13 8.91 -23.93
CA PRO A 381 1.12 9.61 -23.12
C PRO A 381 0.80 9.50 -21.63
N LEU A 382 1.84 9.33 -20.80
CA LEU A 382 1.67 9.23 -19.35
C LEU A 382 1.12 10.52 -18.74
N ASP A 383 0.22 10.39 -17.77
CA ASP A 383 -0.25 11.51 -16.96
C ASP A 383 0.81 11.94 -15.93
N GLY A 384 1.50 10.98 -15.34
CA GLY A 384 2.60 11.21 -14.40
C GLY A 384 3.93 11.53 -15.07
N GLU A 385 4.87 12.05 -14.29
CA GLU A 385 6.23 12.44 -14.70
C GLU A 385 7.28 11.86 -13.74
N PRO A 386 8.50 11.49 -14.23
CA PRO A 386 9.55 10.94 -13.39
C PRO A 386 9.91 11.86 -12.21
N LEU A 387 9.98 11.30 -11.01
CA LEU A 387 10.43 12.01 -9.79
C LEU A 387 11.94 12.28 -9.80
N THR A 388 12.66 11.69 -10.75
CA THR A 388 14.09 11.88 -11.02
C THR A 388 14.39 13.11 -11.86
N LYS A 389 13.37 13.77 -12.41
CA LYS A 389 13.48 14.93 -13.30
C LYS A 389 12.66 16.11 -12.76
N PRO A 390 13.02 17.36 -13.10
CA PRO A 390 12.16 18.50 -12.83
C PRO A 390 10.77 18.29 -13.43
N ALA A 391 9.73 18.67 -12.69
CA ALA A 391 8.36 18.60 -13.19
C ALA A 391 8.16 19.63 -14.34
N THR A 392 7.51 19.19 -15.42
CA THR A 392 7.09 20.06 -16.52
C THR A 392 5.64 20.49 -16.39
N LYS A 393 4.85 19.71 -15.64
CA LYS A 393 3.46 20.00 -15.26
C LYS A 393 3.41 20.56 -13.84
N PRO A 394 2.39 21.35 -13.47
CA PRO A 394 2.21 21.79 -12.09
C PRO A 394 2.13 20.59 -11.14
N VAL A 395 3.00 20.53 -10.13
CA VAL A 395 2.88 19.56 -9.05
C VAL A 395 1.74 20.01 -8.15
N LEU A 396 0.59 19.39 -8.32
CA LEU A 396 -0.58 19.64 -7.49
C LEU A 396 -0.34 19.07 -6.10
N LYS A 397 -0.79 19.80 -5.08
CA LYS A 397 -0.79 19.33 -3.69
C LYS A 397 -2.22 19.07 -3.26
N ALA A 398 -2.40 18.05 -2.46
CA ALA A 398 -3.67 17.85 -1.77
C ALA A 398 -3.96 19.05 -0.84
N PRO A 399 -5.24 19.43 -0.66
CA PRO A 399 -5.58 20.54 0.22
C PRO A 399 -5.01 20.29 1.62
N GLU A 400 -4.32 21.27 2.20
CA GLU A 400 -3.80 21.15 3.55
C GLU A 400 -4.96 20.90 4.52
N THR A 401 -5.02 19.70 5.07
CA THR A 401 -5.78 19.47 6.32
C THR A 401 -4.96 20.13 7.42
N LYS A 402 -5.64 20.77 8.40
CA LYS A 402 -4.93 21.33 9.56
C LYS A 402 -3.95 20.27 10.07
N PRO A 403 -2.66 20.62 10.24
CA PRO A 403 -1.70 19.66 10.74
C PRO A 403 -2.24 19.07 12.05
N ALA A 404 -2.25 17.76 12.13
CA ALA A 404 -2.57 17.09 13.37
C ALA A 404 -1.58 17.55 14.44
N PRO A 405 -2.00 17.83 15.67
CA PRO A 405 -1.10 18.21 16.75
C PRO A 405 0.00 17.16 16.89
N ALA A 406 1.22 17.57 17.19
CA ALA A 406 2.35 16.65 17.40
C ALA A 406 2.01 15.56 18.43
N ALA A 407 2.52 14.34 18.27
CA ALA A 407 2.18 13.18 19.11
C ALA A 407 2.18 13.45 20.64
N PRO A 408 3.13 14.23 21.22
CA PRO A 408 3.06 14.62 22.63
C PRO A 408 1.84 15.50 22.96
N GLN A 409 1.44 16.40 22.05
CA GLN A 409 0.26 17.28 22.25
C GLN A 409 -1.03 16.48 22.14
N ARG A 410 -1.15 15.55 21.18
CA ARG A 410 -2.29 14.63 21.04
C ARG A 410 -2.49 13.77 22.29
N GLN A 411 -1.42 13.26 22.87
CA GLN A 411 -1.49 12.45 24.09
C GLN A 411 -1.95 13.30 25.29
N GLN A 412 -1.48 14.55 25.38
CA GLN A 412 -1.95 15.50 26.41
C GLN A 412 -3.40 15.93 26.21
N GLU A 413 -3.82 16.17 24.97
CA GLU A 413 -5.22 16.50 24.64
C GLU A 413 -6.16 15.35 24.94
N ARG A 414 -5.77 14.09 24.63
CA ARG A 414 -6.53 12.89 25.01
C ARG A 414 -6.63 12.73 26.52
N GLN A 415 -5.54 12.98 27.26
CA GLN A 415 -5.55 12.96 28.72
C GLN A 415 -6.44 14.07 29.29
N ARG A 416 -6.41 15.28 28.73
CA ARG A 416 -7.30 16.38 29.09
C ARG A 416 -8.76 16.12 28.76
N ALA A 417 -9.05 15.54 27.59
CA ALA A 417 -10.41 15.15 27.20
C ALA A 417 -10.95 14.02 28.07
N ALA A 418 -10.13 13.04 28.44
CA ALA A 418 -10.47 11.97 29.37
C ALA A 418 -10.70 12.52 30.81
N ALA A 419 -9.89 13.49 31.27
CA ALA A 419 -10.07 14.15 32.54
C ALA A 419 -11.35 14.96 32.57
N LYS A 420 -11.66 15.77 31.54
CA LYS A 420 -12.95 16.51 31.43
C LYS A 420 -14.16 15.59 31.41
N LYS A 421 -14.07 14.41 30.72
CA LYS A 421 -15.15 13.42 30.75
C LYS A 421 -15.35 12.82 32.15
N ARG A 422 -14.28 12.63 32.93
CA ARG A 422 -14.36 12.16 34.31
C ARG A 422 -14.97 13.21 35.24
N GLU A 423 -14.59 14.47 35.09
CA GLU A 423 -15.21 15.60 35.86
C GLU A 423 -16.68 15.76 35.54
N ALA A 424 -17.08 15.72 34.28
CA ALA A 424 -18.49 15.80 33.88
C ALA A 424 -19.34 14.61 34.40
N ALA A 425 -18.73 13.44 34.58
CA ALA A 425 -19.42 12.27 35.15
C ALA A 425 -19.54 12.31 36.68
N THR A 426 -18.74 13.15 37.39
CA THR A 426 -18.80 13.32 38.83
C THR A 426 -19.73 14.45 39.26
N VAL A 427 -20.24 15.26 38.33
CA VAL A 427 -21.10 16.44 38.60
C VAL A 427 -22.58 16.19 38.23
N ALA A 428 -22.92 15.01 37.74
CA ALA A 428 -24.32 14.63 37.50
C ALA A 428 -24.97 14.17 38.83
N PRO A 429 -26.09 14.78 39.27
CA PRO A 429 -26.76 14.47 40.52
C PRO A 429 -27.43 13.08 40.51
#